data_27685f84a72fa585a75f0f6ce3a8d064
#
_entry.id   27685f84a72fa585a75f0f6ce3a8d064
#
_cell.length_a   1.000
_cell.length_b   1.000
_cell.length_c   1.000
_cell.angle_alpha   90.00
_cell.angle_beta   90.00
_cell.angle_gamma   90.00
#
_symmetry.space_group_name_H-M   'P 1'
#
loop_
_entity.id
_entity.type
_entity.pdbx_description
1 polymer ?
#
loop_
_entity_poly.entity_id
_entity_poly.type
_entity_poly.pdbx_seq_one_letter_code
_entity_poly.pdbx_strand_id
1 'polypeptide(L)'
;MEEFATINDFSLCMFRPDPPVDLDYINATYIFDFVDRDKTVILNDPGAIRNFNEKMHTVKFLDLMPENIVTASKADIIQFLNMHEEIVLKPLNACFGSGVMTLKKGDKNTAVIINTMTKNQTQLIMVQKYIPKACFGDKRVMFLGDEVLDVCVRKLPSNDGFKFIYPC
;
A
#
# COMPACT_ATOMS: atom_id res chain seq x y z
N MET A 1 33.05 -15.83 12.96
CA MET A 1 32.32 -17.11 13.04
C MET A 1 30.87 -16.78 12.74
N GLU A 2 30.28 -17.45 11.78
CA GLU A 2 28.84 -17.38 11.59
C GLU A 2 28.21 -18.26 12.66
N GLU A 3 27.28 -17.69 13.44
CA GLU A 3 26.48 -18.45 14.40
C GLU A 3 25.16 -18.79 13.75
N PHE A 4 24.77 -20.05 13.79
CA PHE A 4 23.48 -20.51 13.33
C PHE A 4 22.49 -20.47 14.50
N ALA A 5 21.36 -19.79 14.30
CA ALA A 5 20.26 -19.77 15.25
C ALA A 5 18.95 -20.12 14.53
N THR A 6 18.02 -20.72 15.22
CA THR A 6 16.65 -20.93 14.76
C THR A 6 15.74 -19.84 15.30
N ILE A 7 14.58 -19.64 14.70
CA ILE A 7 13.62 -18.66 15.19
C ILE A 7 13.19 -19.02 16.63
N ASN A 8 13.10 -20.30 16.95
CA ASN A 8 12.72 -20.77 18.27
C ASN A 8 13.79 -20.61 19.37
N ASP A 9 14.97 -20.13 19.04
CA ASP A 9 15.99 -19.72 20.03
C ASP A 9 15.70 -18.32 20.61
N PHE A 10 14.71 -17.60 20.05
CA PHE A 10 14.29 -16.28 20.51
C PHE A 10 12.89 -16.32 21.11
N SER A 11 12.67 -15.56 22.18
CA SER A 11 11.33 -15.42 22.80
C SER A 11 10.37 -14.54 21.99
N LEU A 12 10.90 -13.68 21.13
CA LEU A 12 10.13 -12.79 20.25
C LEU A 12 10.81 -12.68 18.88
N CYS A 13 10.03 -12.80 17.82
CA CYS A 13 10.46 -12.50 16.46
C CYS A 13 9.48 -11.52 15.80
N MET A 14 9.99 -10.43 15.24
CA MET A 14 9.20 -9.43 14.53
C MET A 14 9.40 -9.56 13.03
N PHE A 15 8.33 -9.90 12.31
CA PHE A 15 8.35 -9.92 10.85
C PHE A 15 8.09 -8.51 10.31
N ARG A 16 9.13 -7.85 9.87
CA ARG A 16 9.07 -6.46 9.36
C ARG A 16 9.96 -6.20 8.15
N PRO A 17 9.96 -7.05 7.12
CA PRO A 17 10.69 -6.74 5.90
C PRO A 17 10.07 -5.53 5.19
N ASP A 18 10.88 -4.83 4.42
CA ASP A 18 10.40 -3.76 3.55
C ASP A 18 9.67 -4.34 2.33
N PRO A 19 8.64 -3.65 1.81
CA PRO A 19 8.01 -4.01 0.54
C PRO A 19 9.01 -4.00 -0.64
N PRO A 20 8.69 -4.64 -1.77
CA PRO A 20 7.35 -4.95 -2.26
C PRO A 20 6.73 -6.19 -1.61
N VAL A 21 5.41 -6.21 -1.48
CA VAL A 21 4.65 -7.38 -1.05
C VAL A 21 4.40 -8.24 -2.30
N ASP A 22 5.43 -8.96 -2.69
CA ASP A 22 5.43 -9.88 -3.81
C ASP A 22 5.34 -11.34 -3.35
N LEU A 23 5.57 -12.26 -4.27
CA LEU A 23 5.49 -13.68 -3.95
C LEU A 23 6.58 -14.11 -2.96
N ASP A 24 7.78 -13.54 -3.04
CA ASP A 24 8.87 -13.88 -2.14
C ASP A 24 8.59 -13.38 -0.72
N TYR A 25 8.01 -12.18 -0.60
CA TYR A 25 7.53 -11.67 0.67
C TYR A 25 6.46 -12.59 1.29
N ILE A 26 5.49 -13.03 0.47
CA ILE A 26 4.45 -13.96 0.93
C ILE A 26 5.05 -15.32 1.30
N ASN A 27 5.98 -15.85 0.49
CA ASN A 27 6.66 -17.12 0.78
C ASN A 27 7.43 -17.06 2.10
N ALA A 28 8.09 -15.94 2.39
CA ALA A 28 8.77 -15.74 3.68
C ALA A 28 7.80 -15.85 4.86
N THR A 29 6.56 -15.40 4.72
CA THR A 29 5.57 -15.53 5.79
C THR A 29 5.18 -16.98 6.10
N TYR A 30 5.25 -17.88 5.11
CA TYR A 30 4.93 -19.31 5.33
C TYR A 30 5.96 -20.01 6.25
N ILE A 31 7.21 -19.53 6.27
CA ILE A 31 8.24 -20.08 7.14
C ILE A 31 7.82 -19.94 8.62
N PHE A 32 7.14 -18.84 8.95
CA PHE A 32 6.67 -18.57 10.32
C PHE A 32 5.49 -19.44 10.75
N ASP A 33 4.81 -20.12 9.83
CA ASP A 33 3.75 -21.07 10.18
C ASP A 33 4.31 -22.34 10.85
N PHE A 34 5.61 -22.61 10.66
CA PHE A 34 6.31 -23.75 11.27
C PHE A 34 7.00 -23.43 12.60
N VAL A 35 6.91 -22.18 13.05
CA VAL A 35 7.50 -21.76 14.32
C VAL A 35 6.66 -22.27 15.50
N ASP A 36 7.34 -22.85 16.48
CA ASP A 36 6.73 -23.25 17.75
C ASP A 36 6.30 -22.00 18.54
N ARG A 37 4.99 -21.74 18.53
CA ARG A 37 4.38 -20.56 19.14
C ARG A 37 4.38 -20.57 20.66
N ASP A 38 4.63 -21.72 21.28
CA ASP A 38 4.80 -21.83 22.74
C ASP A 38 6.18 -21.33 23.18
N LYS A 39 7.15 -21.32 22.25
CA LYS A 39 8.52 -20.83 22.50
C LYS A 39 8.74 -19.40 22.04
N THR A 40 8.14 -19.03 20.92
CA THR A 40 8.43 -17.75 20.23
C THR A 40 7.15 -17.00 19.91
N VAL A 41 7.02 -15.82 20.45
CA VAL A 41 5.97 -14.87 20.03
C VAL A 41 6.34 -14.29 18.68
N ILE A 42 5.44 -14.38 17.69
CA ILE A 42 5.63 -13.77 16.37
C ILE A 42 4.77 -12.52 16.25
N LEU A 43 5.41 -11.41 15.94
CA LEU A 43 4.79 -10.11 15.57
C LEU A 43 5.34 -9.65 14.21
N ASN A 44 4.54 -9.26 13.27
CA ASN A 44 3.08 -9.36 13.16
C ASN A 44 2.68 -10.79 12.81
N ASP A 45 1.39 -11.13 12.98
CA ASP A 45 0.91 -12.46 12.61
C ASP A 45 1.04 -12.68 11.09
N PRO A 46 1.71 -13.79 10.65
CA PRO A 46 1.95 -14.05 9.23
C PRO A 46 0.67 -14.25 8.41
N GLY A 47 -0.35 -14.86 9.00
CA GLY A 47 -1.65 -15.04 8.38
C GLY A 47 -2.35 -13.68 8.18
N ALA A 48 -2.26 -12.79 9.16
CA ALA A 48 -2.77 -11.43 9.04
C ALA A 48 -2.05 -10.67 7.91
N ILE A 49 -0.72 -10.76 7.83
CA ILE A 49 0.06 -10.12 6.76
C ILE A 49 -0.39 -10.59 5.38
N ARG A 50 -0.55 -11.90 5.18
CA ARG A 50 -1.03 -12.48 3.92
C ARG A 50 -2.44 -12.01 3.55
N ASN A 51 -3.30 -11.85 4.54
CA ASN A 51 -4.71 -11.55 4.34
C ASN A 51 -5.01 -10.05 4.29
N PHE A 52 -4.08 -9.17 4.73
CA PHE A 52 -4.29 -7.73 4.83
C PHE A 52 -3.41 -6.94 3.85
N ASN A 53 -3.86 -6.86 2.60
CA ASN A 53 -3.24 -5.94 1.64
C ASN A 53 -3.58 -4.48 2.01
N GLU A 54 -2.57 -3.62 2.08
CA GLU A 54 -2.70 -2.22 2.54
C GLU A 54 -3.71 -1.37 1.76
N LYS A 55 -3.96 -1.70 0.48
CA LYS A 55 -4.92 -0.97 -0.36
C LYS A 55 -6.28 -1.64 -0.43
N MET A 56 -6.30 -2.98 -0.60
CA MET A 56 -7.57 -3.71 -0.69
C MET A 56 -8.38 -3.68 0.61
N HIS A 57 -7.71 -3.72 1.77
CA HIS A 57 -8.43 -3.68 3.05
C HIS A 57 -9.06 -2.33 3.34
N THR A 58 -8.52 -1.24 2.78
CA THR A 58 -9.14 0.09 2.93
C THR A 58 -10.55 0.14 2.31
N VAL A 59 -10.85 -0.73 1.34
CA VAL A 59 -12.20 -0.83 0.72
C VAL A 59 -13.30 -1.20 1.75
N LYS A 60 -12.94 -1.73 2.91
CA LYS A 60 -13.89 -1.93 4.02
C LYS A 60 -14.35 -0.61 4.67
N PHE A 61 -13.70 0.49 4.37
CA PHE A 61 -13.93 1.81 4.95
C PHE A 61 -14.24 2.85 3.87
N LEU A 62 -15.14 2.51 2.94
CA LEU A 62 -15.46 3.37 1.78
C LEU A 62 -15.90 4.79 2.19
N ASP A 63 -16.60 4.91 3.32
CA ASP A 63 -17.05 6.21 3.83
C ASP A 63 -15.90 7.14 4.27
N LEU A 64 -14.71 6.57 4.50
CA LEU A 64 -13.50 7.29 4.91
C LEU A 64 -12.51 7.48 3.75
N MET A 65 -12.87 7.02 2.56
CA MET A 65 -12.00 7.05 1.38
C MET A 65 -12.53 7.98 0.30
N PRO A 66 -11.67 8.51 -0.58
CA PRO A 66 -12.12 9.06 -1.84
C PRO A 66 -12.85 7.99 -2.66
N GLU A 67 -13.80 8.41 -3.48
CA GLU A 67 -14.43 7.51 -4.45
C GLU A 67 -13.37 6.70 -5.20
N ASN A 68 -13.57 5.41 -5.31
CA ASN A 68 -12.58 4.51 -5.89
C ASN A 68 -13.22 3.27 -6.50
N ILE A 69 -12.48 2.66 -7.41
CA ILE A 69 -12.75 1.33 -7.97
C ILE A 69 -11.48 0.50 -7.97
N VAL A 70 -11.62 -0.81 -7.95
CA VAL A 70 -10.51 -1.75 -8.18
C VAL A 70 -10.82 -2.55 -9.42
N THR A 71 -10.02 -2.36 -10.46
CA THR A 71 -10.29 -2.97 -11.78
C THR A 71 -9.00 -3.14 -12.57
N ALA A 72 -9.03 -4.02 -13.58
CA ALA A 72 -8.06 -4.10 -14.66
C ALA A 72 -8.64 -3.58 -15.99
N SER A 73 -9.95 -3.33 -16.04
CA SER A 73 -10.67 -2.95 -17.24
C SER A 73 -10.37 -1.51 -17.64
N LYS A 74 -9.83 -1.34 -18.84
CA LYS A 74 -9.62 -0.02 -19.44
C LYS A 74 -10.92 0.78 -19.59
N ALA A 75 -12.01 0.09 -19.90
CA ALA A 75 -13.32 0.75 -20.09
C ALA A 75 -13.81 1.37 -18.78
N ASP A 76 -13.71 0.63 -17.66
CA ASP A 76 -14.12 1.11 -16.34
C ASP A 76 -13.25 2.29 -15.88
N ILE A 77 -11.94 2.22 -16.13
CA ILE A 77 -11.01 3.31 -15.78
C ILE A 77 -11.35 4.58 -16.57
N ILE A 78 -11.64 4.45 -17.87
CA ILE A 78 -12.03 5.60 -18.72
C ILE A 78 -13.38 6.16 -18.25
N GLN A 79 -14.33 5.32 -17.93
CA GLN A 79 -15.62 5.76 -17.38
C GLN A 79 -15.43 6.55 -16.09
N PHE A 80 -14.61 6.03 -15.17
CA PHE A 80 -14.30 6.66 -13.90
C PHE A 80 -13.55 7.99 -14.09
N LEU A 81 -12.59 8.05 -15.03
CA LEU A 81 -11.90 9.28 -15.42
C LEU A 81 -12.88 10.34 -15.96
N ASN A 82 -13.82 9.93 -16.82
CA ASN A 82 -14.82 10.85 -17.36
C ASN A 82 -15.76 11.42 -16.30
N MET A 83 -16.00 10.66 -15.22
CA MET A 83 -16.85 11.07 -14.11
C MET A 83 -16.13 12.06 -13.19
N HIS A 84 -14.83 11.86 -12.93
CA HIS A 84 -14.08 12.60 -11.91
C HIS A 84 -13.09 13.62 -12.44
N GLU A 85 -12.90 13.71 -13.79
CA GLU A 85 -11.99 14.63 -14.51
C GLU A 85 -10.49 14.39 -14.19
N GLU A 86 -10.14 14.02 -12.97
CA GLU A 86 -8.77 13.69 -12.53
C GLU A 86 -8.79 12.53 -11.54
N ILE A 87 -7.93 11.54 -11.78
CA ILE A 87 -7.86 10.30 -11.00
C ILE A 87 -6.42 9.94 -10.66
N VAL A 88 -6.27 9.07 -9.66
CA VAL A 88 -4.99 8.48 -9.27
C VAL A 88 -5.05 6.98 -9.47
N LEU A 89 -4.08 6.45 -10.17
CA LEU A 89 -3.88 5.01 -10.42
C LEU A 89 -2.81 4.49 -9.47
N LYS A 90 -3.10 3.42 -8.75
CA LYS A 90 -2.22 2.86 -7.70
C LYS A 90 -2.07 1.36 -7.88
N PRO A 91 -0.84 0.84 -8.04
CA PRO A 91 -0.59 -0.60 -7.94
C PRO A 91 -0.98 -1.12 -6.55
N LEU A 92 -1.57 -2.31 -6.45
CA LEU A 92 -2.03 -2.86 -5.17
C LEU A 92 -0.87 -3.27 -4.25
N ASN A 93 0.25 -3.72 -4.81
CA ASN A 93 1.37 -4.33 -4.08
C ASN A 93 2.60 -3.42 -3.95
N ALA A 94 2.51 -2.17 -4.41
CA ALA A 94 3.58 -1.19 -4.30
C ALA A 94 3.36 -0.24 -3.12
N CYS A 95 4.46 0.26 -2.57
CA CYS A 95 4.47 1.19 -1.43
C CYS A 95 5.26 2.46 -1.73
N PHE A 96 5.33 3.37 -0.77
CA PHE A 96 6.11 4.62 -0.83
C PHE A 96 5.81 5.51 -2.05
N GLY A 97 4.61 5.36 -2.64
CA GLY A 97 4.23 6.09 -3.85
C GLY A 97 4.83 5.53 -5.15
N SER A 98 5.54 4.40 -5.07
CA SER A 98 6.10 3.75 -6.26
C SER A 98 4.99 3.33 -7.23
N GLY A 99 5.16 3.69 -8.51
CA GLY A 99 4.20 3.37 -9.57
C GLY A 99 2.85 4.09 -9.45
N VAL A 100 2.68 5.05 -8.54
CA VAL A 100 1.45 5.86 -8.47
C VAL A 100 1.48 6.90 -9.58
N MET A 101 0.43 6.95 -10.38
CA MET A 101 0.26 7.90 -11.48
C MET A 101 -1.04 8.68 -11.34
N THR A 102 -1.00 9.96 -11.69
CA THR A 102 -2.19 10.78 -11.89
C THR A 102 -2.57 10.80 -13.34
N LEU A 103 -3.86 10.88 -13.63
CA LEU A 103 -4.39 10.94 -14.99
C LEU A 103 -5.51 11.97 -15.06
N LYS A 104 -5.41 12.90 -16.01
CA LYS A 104 -6.44 13.91 -16.28
C LYS A 104 -7.18 13.58 -17.55
N LYS A 105 -8.45 13.92 -17.58
CA LYS A 105 -9.28 13.82 -18.79
C LYS A 105 -8.67 14.66 -19.91
N GLY A 106 -8.53 14.04 -21.08
CA GLY A 106 -7.91 14.66 -22.24
C GLY A 106 -6.39 14.45 -22.34
N ASP A 107 -5.75 13.77 -21.37
CA ASP A 107 -4.35 13.40 -21.50
C ASP A 107 -4.15 12.47 -22.72
N LYS A 108 -3.23 12.83 -23.60
CA LYS A 108 -2.93 12.07 -24.83
C LYS A 108 -2.34 10.69 -24.53
N ASN A 109 -1.73 10.52 -23.38
CA ASN A 109 -1.10 9.28 -22.94
C ASN A 109 -2.05 8.35 -22.18
N THR A 110 -3.32 8.71 -22.01
CA THR A 110 -4.32 7.95 -21.24
C THR A 110 -4.26 6.44 -21.53
N ALA A 111 -4.27 6.06 -22.81
CA ALA A 111 -4.27 4.65 -23.19
C ALA A 111 -2.98 3.92 -22.80
N VAL A 112 -1.84 4.59 -22.96
CA VAL A 112 -0.52 4.02 -22.62
C VAL A 112 -0.39 3.86 -21.11
N ILE A 113 -0.76 4.88 -20.34
CA ILE A 113 -0.72 4.85 -18.88
C ILE A 113 -1.59 3.71 -18.34
N ILE A 114 -2.84 3.60 -18.80
CA ILE A 114 -3.76 2.53 -18.36
C ILE A 114 -3.20 1.16 -18.72
N ASN A 115 -2.74 0.95 -19.96
CA ASN A 115 -2.20 -0.34 -20.37
C ASN A 115 -0.95 -0.71 -19.57
N THR A 116 -0.07 0.23 -19.29
CA THR A 116 1.14 -0.01 -18.48
C THR A 116 0.76 -0.37 -17.05
N MET A 117 -0.12 0.40 -16.42
CA MET A 117 -0.52 0.20 -15.05
C MET A 117 -1.28 -1.12 -14.83
N THR A 118 -2.13 -1.48 -15.78
CA THR A 118 -2.94 -2.72 -15.71
C THR A 118 -2.24 -3.93 -16.36
N LYS A 119 -1.01 -3.80 -16.84
CA LYS A 119 -0.32 -4.81 -17.66
C LYS A 119 -1.22 -5.35 -18.77
N ASN A 120 -1.72 -4.44 -19.59
CA ASN A 120 -2.67 -4.76 -20.67
C ASN A 120 -3.95 -5.46 -20.16
N GLN A 121 -4.56 -4.93 -19.11
CA GLN A 121 -5.82 -5.40 -18.51
C GLN A 121 -5.73 -6.79 -17.84
N THR A 122 -4.53 -7.21 -17.43
CA THR A 122 -4.32 -8.48 -16.70
C THR A 122 -4.07 -8.28 -15.21
N GLN A 123 -3.74 -7.04 -14.78
CA GLN A 123 -3.42 -6.75 -13.39
C GLN A 123 -4.42 -5.75 -12.80
N LEU A 124 -5.01 -6.12 -11.68
CA LEU A 124 -5.86 -5.21 -10.89
C LEU A 124 -5.04 -4.05 -10.33
N ILE A 125 -5.63 -2.87 -10.41
CA ILE A 125 -5.13 -1.65 -9.77
C ILE A 125 -6.25 -0.96 -9.01
N MET A 126 -5.92 -0.14 -8.03
CA MET A 126 -6.86 0.78 -7.41
C MET A 126 -6.85 2.10 -8.18
N VAL A 127 -8.03 2.58 -8.52
CA VAL A 127 -8.25 3.86 -9.19
C VAL A 127 -9.08 4.73 -8.25
N GLN A 128 -8.58 5.91 -7.90
CA GLN A 128 -9.23 6.82 -6.96
C GLN A 128 -9.42 8.20 -7.57
N LYS A 129 -10.49 8.87 -7.16
CA LYS A 129 -10.66 10.30 -7.41
C LYS A 129 -9.48 11.07 -6.84
N TYR A 130 -8.91 11.98 -7.62
CA TYR A 130 -7.82 12.83 -7.15
C TYR A 130 -8.31 13.80 -6.07
N ILE A 131 -7.50 13.96 -5.03
CA ILE A 131 -7.73 14.94 -3.96
C ILE A 131 -6.80 16.12 -4.18
N PRO A 132 -7.29 17.31 -4.61
CA PRO A 132 -6.43 18.46 -4.87
C PRO A 132 -5.56 18.88 -3.68
N LYS A 133 -6.08 18.73 -2.46
CA LYS A 133 -5.34 19.05 -1.23
C LYS A 133 -4.16 18.11 -0.95
N ALA A 134 -4.01 17.00 -1.67
CA ALA A 134 -2.86 16.10 -1.53
C ALA A 134 -1.53 16.77 -1.87
N CYS A 135 -1.54 17.86 -2.67
CA CYS A 135 -0.36 18.67 -2.93
C CYS A 135 0.22 19.36 -1.68
N PHE A 136 -0.58 19.53 -0.63
CA PHE A 136 -0.13 20.06 0.65
C PHE A 136 0.41 18.98 1.60
N GLY A 137 0.48 17.73 1.14
CA GLY A 137 0.96 16.59 1.90
C GLY A 137 -0.14 15.78 2.58
N ASP A 138 0.30 14.76 3.27
CA ASP A 138 -0.55 13.84 4.02
C ASP A 138 -0.13 13.79 5.50
N LYS A 139 -1.06 13.41 6.37
CA LYS A 139 -0.80 13.17 7.79
C LYS A 139 -0.81 11.66 8.04
N ARG A 140 0.21 11.18 8.74
CA ARG A 140 0.26 9.82 9.24
C ARG A 140 -0.05 9.84 10.73
N VAL A 141 -1.21 9.37 11.08
CA VAL A 141 -1.63 9.13 12.47
C VAL A 141 -1.20 7.71 12.84
N MET A 142 -0.63 7.56 14.04
CA MET A 142 -0.15 6.28 14.54
C MET A 142 -1.03 5.81 15.70
N PHE A 143 -1.22 4.49 15.75
CA PHE A 143 -1.95 3.82 16.81
C PHE A 143 -1.03 2.83 17.50
N LEU A 144 -1.18 2.70 18.82
CA LEU A 144 -0.55 1.65 19.61
C LEU A 144 -1.66 0.91 20.35
N GLY A 145 -2.00 -0.29 19.87
CA GLY A 145 -3.25 -0.94 20.28
C GLY A 145 -4.45 -0.10 19.89
N ASP A 146 -5.30 0.21 20.86
CA ASP A 146 -6.52 1.02 20.68
C ASP A 146 -6.27 2.52 20.91
N GLU A 147 -5.07 2.92 21.30
CA GLU A 147 -4.72 4.29 21.62
C GLU A 147 -4.14 5.01 20.39
N VAL A 148 -4.67 6.20 20.12
CA VAL A 148 -4.10 7.12 19.13
C VAL A 148 -2.96 7.88 19.78
N LEU A 149 -1.79 7.91 19.15
CA LEU A 149 -0.69 8.73 19.67
C LEU A 149 -0.98 10.22 19.50
N ASP A 150 -0.63 11.02 20.50
CA ASP A 150 -0.83 12.48 20.52
C ASP A 150 -0.01 13.22 19.44
N VAL A 151 0.86 12.52 18.74
CA VAL A 151 1.70 13.06 17.68
C VAL A 151 1.37 12.43 16.35
N CYS A 152 1.40 13.20 15.28
CA CYS A 152 1.30 12.70 13.92
C CYS A 152 2.51 13.16 13.10
N VAL A 153 2.76 12.44 12.00
CA VAL A 153 3.81 12.81 11.05
C VAL A 153 3.17 13.41 9.81
N ARG A 154 3.54 14.65 9.49
CA ARG A 154 3.15 15.26 8.22
C ARG A 154 4.20 14.98 7.16
N LYS A 155 3.77 14.40 6.05
CA LYS A 155 4.61 14.18 4.88
C LYS A 155 4.30 15.26 3.85
N LEU A 156 5.32 15.98 3.41
CA LEU A 156 5.20 16.96 2.33
C LEU A 156 5.76 16.35 1.04
N PRO A 157 5.09 16.57 -0.12
CA PRO A 157 5.70 16.26 -1.40
C PRO A 157 6.95 17.11 -1.59
N SER A 158 8.06 16.51 -2.04
CA SER A 158 9.22 17.26 -2.47
C SER A 158 9.21 17.45 -3.98
N ASN A 159 9.89 18.47 -4.47
CA ASN A 159 10.05 18.70 -5.90
C ASN A 159 10.83 17.57 -6.59
N ASP A 160 11.61 16.81 -5.84
CA ASP A 160 12.43 15.69 -6.33
C ASP A 160 11.78 14.32 -6.08
N GLY A 161 10.48 14.28 -5.73
CA GLY A 161 9.75 13.04 -5.45
C GLY A 161 10.00 12.44 -4.07
N PHE A 162 10.90 13.00 -3.25
CA PHE A 162 11.14 12.57 -1.88
C PHE A 162 10.15 13.24 -0.92
N LYS A 163 9.68 12.47 0.07
CA LYS A 163 8.79 12.97 1.10
C LYS A 163 9.57 13.25 2.38
N PHE A 164 9.55 14.49 2.85
CA PHE A 164 10.09 14.84 4.15
C PHE A 164 9.05 14.61 5.26
N ILE A 165 9.53 14.20 6.43
CA ILE A 165 8.73 13.94 7.62
C ILE A 165 8.94 15.10 8.58
N TYR A 166 7.87 15.77 8.97
CA TYR A 166 7.87 16.79 10.02
C TYR A 166 6.96 16.35 11.17
N PRO A 167 7.35 16.57 12.42
CA PRO A 167 6.43 16.43 13.54
C PRO A 167 5.30 17.45 13.39
N CYS A 168 4.10 17.04 13.72
CA CYS A 168 2.91 17.91 13.74
C CYS A 168 2.91 18.79 14.97
#